data_c2ed634c8309cbb47080986b249e1fcc
#
_entry.id   c2ed634c8309cbb47080986b249e1fcc
#
_cell.length_a   1.000
_cell.length_b   1.000
_cell.length_c   1.000
_cell.angle_alpha   90.00
_cell.angle_beta   90.00
_cell.angle_gamma   90.00
#
_symmetry.space_group_name_H-M   'P 1'
#
loop_
_entity.id
_entity.type
_entity.pdbx_description
1 polymer ?
#
loop_
_entity_poly.entity_id
_entity_poly.type
_entity_poly.pdbx_seq_one_letter_code
_entity_poly.pdbx_strand_id
1 'polypeptide(L)'
;MKTFSILVLVFSTFGGILAGQTVYRAKKIQATPTQVFQPGEILVKAGKIQAIGKSVKAPKGCKIVDWKDLEIYPGLISPSSSMGLTEINALRPTRDEREVGTHTPDVEAWVAVNPDSELIPVARANGITHAVVVPMGGTISGVSALIALDGWGVEEMTVSKKVALHLWWPAHGITIPQPNATGDSKPKSIKEQEKNRDQQIREIDEFFNQAEAYKQTKASKPKNFGPIPAWEAMLPVLSGKKPIVIHADE
;
A
#
# COMPACT_ATOMS: atom_id res chain seq x y z
N MET A 1 9.70 71.08 -18.35
CA MET A 1 10.01 70.17 -17.25
C MET A 1 9.74 68.76 -17.73
N LYS A 2 10.76 67.98 -18.04
CA LYS A 2 10.65 66.60 -18.52
C LYS A 2 10.88 65.69 -17.33
N THR A 3 9.86 64.96 -16.90
CA THR A 3 9.91 63.95 -15.85
C THR A 3 10.48 62.63 -16.42
N PHE A 4 11.64 62.25 -15.96
CA PHE A 4 12.28 60.96 -16.28
C PHE A 4 11.72 59.90 -15.30
N SER A 5 10.92 58.97 -15.83
CA SER A 5 10.50 57.76 -15.06
C SER A 5 11.60 56.71 -15.15
N ILE A 6 12.23 56.44 -14.02
CA ILE A 6 13.18 55.34 -13.86
C ILE A 6 12.37 54.06 -13.62
N LEU A 7 12.38 53.16 -14.61
CA LEU A 7 11.83 51.81 -14.51
C LEU A 7 12.87 50.91 -13.81
N VAL A 8 12.67 50.62 -12.52
CA VAL A 8 13.50 49.66 -11.78
C VAL A 8 13.04 48.25 -12.13
N LEU A 9 13.82 47.59 -12.97
CA LEU A 9 13.61 46.17 -13.30
C LEU A 9 14.17 45.32 -12.15
N VAL A 10 13.31 44.81 -11.25
CA VAL A 10 13.68 43.85 -10.21
C VAL A 10 13.84 42.49 -10.87
N PHE A 11 15.09 42.08 -11.16
CA PHE A 11 15.43 40.72 -11.53
C PHE A 11 15.33 39.84 -10.25
N SER A 12 14.18 39.21 -10.04
CA SER A 12 14.07 38.11 -9.07
C SER A 12 14.81 36.92 -9.66
N THR A 13 16.07 36.75 -9.22
CA THR A 13 16.79 35.49 -9.42
C THR A 13 16.10 34.41 -8.60
N PHE A 14 15.21 33.66 -9.23
CA PHE A 14 14.79 32.38 -8.72
C PHE A 14 16.05 31.51 -8.67
N GLY A 15 16.72 31.49 -7.52
CA GLY A 15 17.74 30.50 -7.18
C GLY A 15 17.07 29.15 -7.14
N GLY A 16 17.02 28.47 -8.29
CA GLY A 16 16.64 27.07 -8.34
C GLY A 16 17.57 26.34 -7.38
N ILE A 17 17.01 25.71 -6.34
CA ILE A 17 17.71 24.76 -5.49
C ILE A 17 18.21 23.70 -6.47
N LEU A 18 19.50 23.76 -6.84
CA LEU A 18 20.19 22.70 -7.55
C LEU A 18 20.08 21.48 -6.67
N ALA A 19 19.14 20.58 -6.99
CA ALA A 19 19.00 19.31 -6.30
C ALA A 19 20.36 18.63 -6.28
N GLY A 20 21.02 18.63 -5.14
CA GLY A 20 22.41 18.23 -4.97
C GLY A 20 22.62 16.82 -5.51
N GLN A 21 23.71 16.64 -6.22
CA GLN A 21 24.15 15.31 -6.64
C GLN A 21 25.03 14.74 -5.53
N THR A 22 24.77 13.51 -5.12
CA THR A 22 25.52 12.83 -4.06
C THR A 22 25.99 11.48 -4.55
N VAL A 23 27.28 11.18 -4.35
CA VAL A 23 27.83 9.84 -4.53
C VAL A 23 27.96 9.19 -3.16
N TYR A 24 27.34 8.05 -2.98
CA TYR A 24 27.49 7.20 -1.81
C TYR A 24 28.46 6.08 -2.13
N ARG A 25 29.48 5.91 -1.30
CA ARG A 25 30.46 4.83 -1.37
C ARG A 25 30.21 3.85 -0.26
N ALA A 26 30.28 2.56 -0.54
CA ALA A 26 30.10 1.52 0.45
C ALA A 26 31.03 0.32 0.18
N LYS A 27 31.28 -0.47 1.24
CA LYS A 27 32.02 -1.73 1.13
C LYS A 27 31.38 -2.68 0.12
N LYS A 28 30.04 -2.73 0.12
CA LYS A 28 29.25 -3.57 -0.76
C LYS A 28 27.91 -2.91 -1.09
N ILE A 29 27.46 -3.08 -2.32
CA ILE A 29 26.13 -2.68 -2.75
C ILE A 29 25.45 -3.88 -3.42
N GLN A 30 24.37 -4.35 -2.82
CA GLN A 30 23.50 -5.38 -3.36
C GLN A 30 22.40 -4.70 -4.18
N ALA A 31 22.60 -4.55 -5.49
CA ALA A 31 21.65 -3.83 -6.33
C ALA A 31 20.41 -4.68 -6.69
N THR A 32 20.62 -5.97 -6.95
CA THR A 32 19.58 -6.98 -7.21
C THR A 32 20.03 -8.32 -6.60
N PRO A 33 19.19 -9.35 -6.53
CA PRO A 33 19.59 -10.67 -6.03
C PRO A 33 20.85 -11.23 -6.71
N THR A 34 21.11 -10.87 -7.97
CA THR A 34 22.23 -11.38 -8.76
C THR A 34 23.32 -10.35 -9.04
N GLN A 35 23.10 -9.06 -8.71
CA GLN A 35 24.04 -7.98 -9.03
C GLN A 35 24.61 -7.35 -7.77
N VAL A 36 25.91 -7.55 -7.56
CA VAL A 36 26.68 -7.06 -6.41
C VAL A 36 27.88 -6.27 -6.87
N PHE A 37 28.12 -5.14 -6.22
CA PHE A 37 29.33 -4.31 -6.42
C PHE A 37 30.11 -4.24 -5.11
N GLN A 38 31.40 -4.62 -5.15
CA GLN A 38 32.29 -4.66 -3.99
C GLN A 38 33.73 -4.24 -4.40
N PRO A 39 34.19 -3.03 -3.99
CA PRO A 39 33.39 -1.95 -3.42
C PRO A 39 32.34 -1.43 -4.39
N GLY A 40 31.40 -0.60 -3.90
CA GLY A 40 30.33 -0.07 -4.73
C GLY A 40 30.09 1.42 -4.54
N GLU A 41 29.63 2.07 -5.60
CA GLU A 41 29.23 3.48 -5.61
C GLU A 41 27.85 3.65 -6.21
N ILE A 42 27.04 4.57 -5.61
CA ILE A 42 25.74 4.99 -6.12
C ILE A 42 25.75 6.50 -6.32
N LEU A 43 25.42 6.97 -7.52
CA LEU A 43 25.14 8.37 -7.79
C LEU A 43 23.64 8.64 -7.67
N VAL A 44 23.26 9.51 -6.74
CA VAL A 44 21.90 9.98 -6.55
C VAL A 44 21.78 11.43 -6.98
N LYS A 45 20.73 11.76 -7.74
CA LYS A 45 20.36 13.11 -8.15
C LYS A 45 18.86 13.29 -8.00
N ALA A 46 18.44 14.36 -7.31
CA ALA A 46 17.01 14.66 -7.08
C ALA A 46 16.22 13.44 -6.53
N GLY A 47 16.79 12.74 -5.53
CA GLY A 47 16.15 11.58 -4.90
C GLY A 47 16.13 10.30 -5.75
N LYS A 48 16.73 10.30 -6.96
CA LYS A 48 16.75 9.14 -7.86
C LYS A 48 18.15 8.62 -8.11
N ILE A 49 18.28 7.31 -8.15
CA ILE A 49 19.54 6.64 -8.54
C ILE A 49 19.78 6.90 -10.03
N GLN A 50 20.91 7.53 -10.36
CA GLN A 50 21.33 7.80 -11.74
C GLN A 50 22.32 6.75 -12.26
N ALA A 51 23.17 6.25 -11.38
CA ALA A 51 24.14 5.22 -11.71
C ALA A 51 24.48 4.41 -10.47
N ILE A 52 24.83 3.14 -10.68
CA ILE A 52 25.31 2.22 -9.66
C ILE A 52 26.39 1.33 -10.28
N GLY A 53 27.48 1.09 -9.55
CA GLY A 53 28.59 0.29 -10.06
C GLY A 53 29.73 0.18 -9.06
N LYS A 54 30.84 -0.47 -9.48
CA LYS A 54 32.08 -0.48 -8.68
C LYS A 54 32.69 0.92 -8.55
N SER A 55 32.49 1.76 -9.55
CA SER A 55 32.81 3.19 -9.56
C SER A 55 31.84 3.90 -10.48
N VAL A 56 31.40 5.10 -10.10
CA VAL A 56 30.53 5.93 -10.91
C VAL A 56 31.23 7.25 -11.27
N LYS A 57 30.94 7.77 -12.48
CA LYS A 57 31.46 9.05 -12.89
C LYS A 57 30.84 10.18 -12.09
N ALA A 58 31.56 10.65 -11.07
CA ALA A 58 31.10 11.73 -10.21
C ALA A 58 31.11 13.07 -10.98
N PRO A 59 29.97 13.81 -11.01
CA PRO A 59 29.96 15.16 -11.57
C PRO A 59 30.83 16.12 -10.75
N LYS A 60 31.36 17.18 -11.39
CA LYS A 60 32.12 18.21 -10.66
C LYS A 60 31.23 18.86 -9.59
N GLY A 61 31.79 18.96 -8.37
CA GLY A 61 31.10 19.58 -7.23
C GLY A 61 30.00 18.71 -6.57
N CYS A 62 29.88 17.42 -6.91
CA CYS A 62 28.99 16.52 -6.18
C CYS A 62 29.48 16.26 -4.75
N LYS A 63 28.54 16.07 -3.82
CA LYS A 63 28.84 15.61 -2.47
C LYS A 63 29.25 14.15 -2.51
N ILE A 64 30.29 13.79 -1.76
CA ILE A 64 30.70 12.39 -1.59
C ILE A 64 30.44 12.02 -0.13
N VAL A 65 29.68 10.94 0.09
CA VAL A 65 29.43 10.33 1.39
C VAL A 65 30.09 8.95 1.38
N ASP A 66 31.08 8.77 2.20
CA ASP A 66 31.90 7.55 2.25
C ASP A 66 31.52 6.71 3.50
N TRP A 67 30.84 5.60 3.24
CA TRP A 67 30.43 4.59 4.22
C TRP A 67 31.33 3.35 4.10
N LYS A 68 32.62 3.53 4.37
CA LYS A 68 33.67 2.53 4.12
C LYS A 68 33.33 1.11 4.54
N ASP A 69 32.73 0.95 5.70
CA ASP A 69 32.47 -0.36 6.31
C ASP A 69 31.00 -0.81 6.20
N LEU A 70 30.14 0.04 5.67
CA LEU A 70 28.71 -0.26 5.54
C LEU A 70 28.40 -0.96 4.22
N GLU A 71 27.30 -1.70 4.24
CA GLU A 71 26.73 -2.33 3.06
C GLU A 71 25.39 -1.67 2.73
N ILE A 72 25.11 -1.51 1.44
CA ILE A 72 23.84 -0.92 0.96
C ILE A 72 22.99 -2.02 0.33
N TYR A 73 21.74 -2.07 0.74
CA TYR A 73 20.71 -2.96 0.22
C TYR A 73 19.48 -2.14 -0.21
N PRO A 74 18.66 -2.64 -1.16
CA PRO A 74 17.34 -2.09 -1.39
C PRO A 74 16.50 -2.15 -0.12
N GLY A 75 15.67 -1.13 0.11
CA GLY A 75 14.71 -1.15 1.20
C GLY A 75 13.71 -2.31 1.04
N LEU A 76 13.32 -2.91 2.16
CA LEU A 76 12.32 -3.96 2.18
C LEU A 76 10.91 -3.38 1.99
N ILE A 77 10.04 -4.16 1.36
CA ILE A 77 8.62 -3.82 1.19
C ILE A 77 7.82 -4.89 1.92
N SER A 78 6.98 -4.47 2.87
CA SER A 78 5.99 -5.37 3.49
C SER A 78 4.82 -5.56 2.52
N PRO A 79 4.55 -6.78 2.02
CA PRO A 79 3.50 -7.00 1.03
C PRO A 79 2.09 -7.03 1.62
N SER A 80 1.96 -7.15 2.94
CA SER A 80 0.69 -7.16 3.67
C SER A 80 0.92 -6.69 5.10
N SER A 81 0.22 -5.65 5.52
CA SER A 81 0.39 -5.05 6.86
C SER A 81 -0.88 -4.31 7.28
N SER A 82 -1.12 -4.27 8.58
CA SER A 82 -2.10 -3.37 9.21
C SER A 82 -1.45 -2.10 9.79
N MET A 83 -0.21 -1.82 9.42
CA MET A 83 0.56 -0.68 9.93
C MET A 83 -0.16 0.64 9.64
N GLY A 84 -0.31 1.46 10.68
CA GLY A 84 -1.09 2.69 10.61
C GLY A 84 -2.61 2.49 10.60
N LEU A 85 -3.13 1.27 10.41
CA LEU A 85 -4.54 0.95 10.54
C LEU A 85 -4.90 0.36 11.91
N THR A 86 -3.92 -0.16 12.62
CA THR A 86 -4.09 -0.75 13.95
C THR A 86 -2.87 -0.44 14.80
N GLU A 87 -3.08 0.19 15.97
CA GLU A 87 -2.02 0.47 16.92
C GLU A 87 -1.97 -0.59 18.04
N ILE A 88 -3.09 -0.78 18.73
CA ILE A 88 -3.20 -1.74 19.84
C ILE A 88 -4.36 -2.68 19.58
N ASN A 89 -4.08 -3.94 19.24
CA ASN A 89 -5.10 -4.94 18.91
C ASN A 89 -6.18 -5.13 20.00
N ALA A 90 -5.81 -4.95 21.27
CA ALA A 90 -6.74 -5.11 22.38
C ALA A 90 -7.70 -3.92 22.55
N LEU A 91 -7.43 -2.78 21.94
CA LEU A 91 -8.20 -1.54 22.09
C LEU A 91 -8.96 -1.21 20.81
N ARG A 92 -10.28 -1.47 20.82
CA ARG A 92 -11.16 -1.23 19.64
C ARG A 92 -11.03 0.20 19.04
N PRO A 93 -10.92 1.30 19.81
CA PRO A 93 -10.78 2.65 19.26
C PRO A 93 -9.48 2.91 18.48
N THR A 94 -8.51 2.01 18.54
CA THR A 94 -7.22 2.14 17.82
C THR A 94 -7.15 1.21 16.58
N ARG A 95 -8.30 0.70 16.13
CA ARG A 95 -8.40 -0.29 15.05
C ARG A 95 -9.30 0.22 13.96
N ASP A 96 -8.68 0.73 12.89
CA ASP A 96 -9.34 1.28 11.70
C ASP A 96 -9.12 0.39 10.44
N GLU A 97 -8.74 -0.89 10.70
CA GLU A 97 -8.50 -1.83 9.61
C GLU A 97 -9.77 -2.37 8.96
N ARG A 98 -10.98 -2.10 9.53
CA ARG A 98 -12.23 -2.68 9.02
C ARG A 98 -13.42 -1.74 9.07
N GLU A 99 -14.26 -1.89 8.06
CA GLU A 99 -15.60 -1.28 8.00
C GLU A 99 -16.70 -2.28 8.30
N VAL A 100 -17.92 -1.75 8.54
CA VAL A 100 -19.13 -2.55 8.75
C VAL A 100 -19.65 -3.04 7.41
N GLY A 101 -19.80 -4.36 7.28
CA GLY A 101 -20.33 -4.99 6.07
C GLY A 101 -19.53 -6.25 5.70
N THR A 102 -20.15 -7.09 4.86
CA THR A 102 -19.54 -8.32 4.34
C THR A 102 -18.78 -8.06 3.04
N HIS A 103 -19.28 -7.15 2.20
CA HIS A 103 -18.72 -6.79 0.92
C HIS A 103 -18.60 -5.26 0.83
N THR A 104 -17.39 -4.75 1.00
CA THR A 104 -17.07 -3.32 1.02
C THR A 104 -15.93 -2.97 0.02
N PRO A 105 -16.10 -3.27 -1.28
CA PRO A 105 -15.03 -3.12 -2.27
C PRO A 105 -14.59 -1.68 -2.53
N ASP A 106 -15.39 -0.70 -2.13
CA ASP A 106 -15.15 0.73 -2.24
C ASP A 106 -14.35 1.32 -1.08
N VAL A 107 -14.11 0.55 -0.02
CA VAL A 107 -13.24 0.96 1.09
C VAL A 107 -11.80 1.05 0.60
N GLU A 108 -11.16 2.18 0.90
CA GLU A 108 -9.77 2.48 0.52
C GLU A 108 -8.90 2.60 1.78
N ALA A 109 -8.03 1.63 2.03
CA ALA A 109 -7.22 1.55 3.25
C ALA A 109 -6.37 2.80 3.53
N TRP A 110 -5.90 3.51 2.50
CA TRP A 110 -5.03 4.68 2.66
C TRP A 110 -5.69 5.82 3.46
N VAL A 111 -7.01 5.94 3.40
CA VAL A 111 -7.76 7.02 4.08
C VAL A 111 -7.67 6.90 5.61
N ALA A 112 -7.58 5.66 6.10
CA ALA A 112 -7.55 5.36 7.53
C ALA A 112 -6.13 5.23 8.11
N VAL A 113 -5.08 5.42 7.29
CA VAL A 113 -3.70 5.32 7.76
C VAL A 113 -3.38 6.45 8.72
N ASN A 114 -2.97 6.09 9.93
CA ASN A 114 -2.39 7.02 10.91
C ASN A 114 -0.91 7.28 10.59
N PRO A 115 -0.52 8.48 10.10
CA PRO A 115 0.87 8.79 9.80
C PRO A 115 1.75 8.85 11.06
N ASP A 116 1.16 9.08 12.23
CA ASP A 116 1.87 9.18 13.52
C ASP A 116 1.97 7.82 14.24
N SER A 117 1.71 6.71 13.55
CA SER A 117 1.84 5.37 14.12
C SER A 117 3.25 5.10 14.63
N GLU A 118 3.37 4.70 15.89
CA GLU A 118 4.65 4.32 16.52
C GLU A 118 5.29 3.09 15.86
N LEU A 119 4.53 2.31 15.11
CA LEU A 119 5.03 1.14 14.37
C LEU A 119 5.84 1.54 13.14
N ILE A 120 5.58 2.71 12.55
CA ILE A 120 6.26 3.19 11.34
C ILE A 120 7.76 3.41 11.58
N PRO A 121 8.22 4.19 12.58
CA PRO A 121 9.64 4.37 12.84
C PRO A 121 10.34 3.07 13.23
N VAL A 122 9.66 2.16 13.94
CA VAL A 122 10.21 0.85 14.29
C VAL A 122 10.44 -0.02 13.03
N ALA A 123 9.46 -0.08 12.13
CA ALA A 123 9.60 -0.82 10.88
C ALA A 123 10.70 -0.22 9.98
N ARG A 124 10.77 1.10 9.89
CA ARG A 124 11.81 1.82 9.15
C ARG A 124 13.21 1.56 9.69
N ALA A 125 13.38 1.53 11.02
CA ALA A 125 14.65 1.20 11.66
C ALA A 125 15.13 -0.23 11.34
N ASN A 126 14.21 -1.14 10.98
CA ASN A 126 14.50 -2.49 10.53
C ASN A 126 14.63 -2.63 8.99
N GLY A 127 14.72 -1.51 8.26
CA GLY A 127 14.97 -1.48 6.82
C GLY A 127 13.73 -1.64 5.94
N ILE A 128 12.51 -1.62 6.51
CA ILE A 128 11.28 -1.58 5.73
C ILE A 128 11.05 -0.13 5.30
N THR A 129 10.97 0.11 4.00
CA THR A 129 10.77 1.45 3.43
C THR A 129 9.35 1.70 2.95
N HIS A 130 8.65 0.64 2.60
CA HIS A 130 7.27 0.69 2.11
C HIS A 130 6.44 -0.44 2.70
N ALA A 131 5.14 -0.22 2.82
CA ALA A 131 4.19 -1.25 3.23
C ALA A 131 2.92 -1.18 2.38
N VAL A 132 2.40 -2.35 2.02
CA VAL A 132 1.04 -2.46 1.49
C VAL A 132 0.11 -2.58 2.70
N VAL A 133 -0.66 -1.53 2.96
CA VAL A 133 -1.65 -1.51 4.03
C VAL A 133 -2.95 -2.13 3.54
N VAL A 134 -3.41 -3.14 4.26
CA VAL A 134 -4.50 -4.03 3.83
C VAL A 134 -5.71 -3.86 4.73
N PRO A 135 -6.89 -3.54 4.17
CA PRO A 135 -8.12 -3.52 4.95
C PRO A 135 -8.53 -4.95 5.29
N MET A 136 -9.15 -5.11 6.45
CA MET A 136 -9.61 -6.39 6.98
C MET A 136 -11.13 -6.35 7.21
N GLY A 137 -11.72 -7.51 7.49
CA GLY A 137 -13.15 -7.62 7.82
C GLY A 137 -14.03 -7.90 6.62
N GLY A 138 -15.12 -8.62 6.87
CA GLY A 138 -15.98 -9.12 5.82
C GLY A 138 -15.31 -10.14 4.90
N THR A 139 -15.98 -10.46 3.81
CA THR A 139 -15.44 -11.34 2.74
C THR A 139 -14.69 -10.52 1.69
N ILE A 140 -15.21 -9.34 1.33
CA ILE A 140 -14.51 -8.37 0.47
C ILE A 140 -14.28 -7.12 1.32
N SER A 141 -13.04 -6.91 1.75
CA SER A 141 -12.71 -5.89 2.74
C SER A 141 -12.31 -4.53 2.15
N GLY A 142 -12.15 -4.45 0.84
CA GLY A 142 -11.77 -3.20 0.18
C GLY A 142 -10.43 -3.26 -0.53
N VAL A 143 -9.86 -2.10 -0.79
CA VAL A 143 -8.67 -1.91 -1.62
C VAL A 143 -7.49 -1.50 -0.76
N SER A 144 -6.38 -2.24 -0.87
CA SER A 144 -5.11 -1.89 -0.23
C SER A 144 -4.42 -0.71 -0.89
N ALA A 145 -3.53 -0.09 -0.14
CA ALA A 145 -2.67 0.99 -0.59
C ALA A 145 -1.20 0.69 -0.33
N LEU A 146 -0.32 1.24 -1.16
CA LEU A 146 1.12 1.25 -0.91
C LEU A 146 1.50 2.58 -0.29
N ILE A 147 2.09 2.53 0.90
CA ILE A 147 2.62 3.70 1.60
C ILE A 147 4.15 3.63 1.69
N ALA A 148 4.80 4.79 1.58
CA ALA A 148 6.18 4.98 2.04
C ALA A 148 6.16 5.18 3.56
N LEU A 149 7.15 4.62 4.27
CA LEU A 149 7.25 4.78 5.72
C LEU A 149 8.01 6.05 6.11
N ASP A 150 7.88 7.09 5.27
CA ASP A 150 8.47 8.42 5.47
C ASP A 150 7.54 9.47 4.87
N GLY A 151 7.33 10.59 5.59
CA GLY A 151 6.40 11.65 5.24
C GLY A 151 5.68 12.22 6.47
N TRP A 152 5.01 13.35 6.32
CA TRP A 152 4.28 14.04 7.40
C TRP A 152 2.79 13.72 7.42
N GLY A 153 2.20 13.46 6.28
CA GLY A 153 0.76 13.22 6.14
C GLY A 153 0.48 12.02 5.27
N VAL A 154 -0.73 11.49 5.37
CA VAL A 154 -1.14 10.29 4.66
C VAL A 154 -1.04 10.46 3.14
N GLU A 155 -1.34 11.65 2.62
CA GLU A 155 -1.25 11.93 1.18
C GLU A 155 0.18 11.88 0.68
N GLU A 156 1.14 12.43 1.45
CA GLU A 156 2.57 12.42 1.12
C GLU A 156 3.14 11.01 1.20
N MET A 157 2.76 10.24 2.22
CA MET A 157 3.18 8.85 2.40
C MET A 157 2.57 7.91 1.36
N THR A 158 1.41 8.25 0.77
CA THR A 158 0.71 7.36 -0.16
C THR A 158 1.35 7.34 -1.53
N VAL A 159 2.06 6.25 -1.85
CA VAL A 159 2.67 5.99 -3.16
C VAL A 159 1.63 5.54 -4.18
N SER A 160 0.71 4.67 -3.76
CA SER A 160 -0.41 4.21 -4.58
C SER A 160 -1.65 3.99 -3.73
N LYS A 161 -2.73 4.68 -4.06
CA LYS A 161 -4.00 4.60 -3.32
C LYS A 161 -4.75 3.29 -3.52
N LYS A 162 -4.53 2.60 -4.65
CA LYS A 162 -5.33 1.44 -5.07
C LYS A 162 -4.43 0.36 -5.65
N VAL A 163 -3.92 -0.53 -4.80
CA VAL A 163 -3.02 -1.61 -5.20
C VAL A 163 -3.79 -2.85 -5.64
N ALA A 164 -4.60 -3.42 -4.75
CA ALA A 164 -5.34 -4.65 -4.99
C ALA A 164 -6.66 -4.66 -4.22
N LEU A 165 -7.67 -5.38 -4.73
CA LEU A 165 -8.87 -5.73 -3.98
C LEU A 165 -8.55 -6.94 -3.10
N HIS A 166 -9.04 -6.96 -1.86
CA HIS A 166 -8.81 -8.05 -0.91
C HIS A 166 -10.07 -8.89 -0.71
N LEU A 167 -9.94 -10.19 -0.93
CA LEU A 167 -10.95 -11.21 -0.73
C LEU A 167 -10.47 -12.19 0.34
N TRP A 168 -11.22 -12.32 1.42
CA TRP A 168 -10.99 -13.31 2.48
C TRP A 168 -11.83 -14.54 2.17
N TRP A 169 -11.14 -15.59 1.70
CA TRP A 169 -11.81 -16.83 1.33
C TRP A 169 -12.32 -17.56 2.58
N PRO A 170 -13.53 -18.12 2.54
CA PRO A 170 -14.06 -18.88 3.68
C PRO A 170 -13.13 -20.02 4.08
N ALA A 171 -12.76 -20.08 5.36
CA ALA A 171 -11.83 -21.07 5.88
C ALA A 171 -12.28 -22.51 5.58
N HIS A 172 -11.35 -23.33 5.13
CA HIS A 172 -11.59 -24.75 4.84
C HIS A 172 -11.52 -25.62 6.09
N GLY A 173 -10.80 -25.16 7.12
CA GLY A 173 -10.63 -25.84 8.38
C GLY A 173 -11.95 -26.09 9.11
N ILE A 174 -12.16 -27.30 9.58
CA ILE A 174 -13.30 -27.70 10.40
C ILE A 174 -12.85 -27.73 11.85
N THR A 175 -13.49 -26.92 12.70
CA THR A 175 -13.27 -26.98 14.14
C THR A 175 -14.09 -28.11 14.73
N ILE A 176 -13.41 -29.15 15.25
CA ILE A 176 -14.08 -30.29 15.88
C ILE A 176 -14.68 -29.84 17.22
N PRO A 177 -16.02 -29.96 17.41
CA PRO A 177 -16.64 -29.61 18.66
C PRO A 177 -16.12 -30.47 19.81
N GLN A 178 -15.59 -29.81 20.85
CA GLN A 178 -15.17 -30.55 22.06
C GLN A 178 -16.38 -30.78 22.99
N PRO A 179 -16.45 -31.99 23.62
CA PRO A 179 -17.60 -32.34 24.46
C PRO A 179 -17.87 -31.37 25.63
N ASN A 180 -16.81 -30.73 26.13
CA ASN A 180 -16.87 -29.84 27.30
C ASN A 180 -16.92 -28.35 26.96
N ALA A 181 -17.04 -27.97 25.68
CA ALA A 181 -17.18 -26.58 25.28
C ALA A 181 -18.58 -26.05 25.68
N THR A 182 -18.63 -24.94 26.40
CA THR A 182 -19.87 -24.32 26.89
C THR A 182 -19.97 -22.86 26.39
N GLY A 183 -21.20 -22.37 26.29
CA GLY A 183 -21.49 -20.99 25.88
C GLY A 183 -21.18 -20.71 24.42
N ASP A 184 -20.91 -19.43 24.10
CA ASP A 184 -20.63 -18.93 22.73
C ASP A 184 -19.34 -19.51 22.11
N SER A 185 -18.51 -20.17 22.92
CA SER A 185 -17.29 -20.86 22.48
C SER A 185 -17.54 -22.24 21.90
N LYS A 186 -18.80 -22.76 21.96
CA LYS A 186 -19.09 -24.08 21.40
C LYS A 186 -19.11 -24.04 19.89
N PRO A 187 -18.17 -24.73 19.21
CA PRO A 187 -18.17 -24.76 17.75
C PRO A 187 -19.48 -25.35 17.22
N LYS A 188 -19.95 -24.82 16.11
CA LYS A 188 -21.11 -25.37 15.37
C LYS A 188 -20.79 -26.81 14.94
N SER A 189 -21.84 -27.61 14.69
CA SER A 189 -21.64 -28.97 14.16
C SER A 189 -20.90 -28.93 12.82
N ILE A 190 -20.19 -30.00 12.49
CA ILE A 190 -19.43 -30.10 11.21
C ILE A 190 -20.34 -29.78 10.02
N LYS A 191 -21.54 -30.37 9.96
CA LYS A 191 -22.53 -30.11 8.90
C LYS A 191 -22.94 -28.62 8.81
N GLU A 192 -23.01 -27.95 9.94
CA GLU A 192 -23.37 -26.53 9.99
C GLU A 192 -22.22 -25.64 9.55
N GLN A 193 -20.97 -26.02 9.90
CA GLN A 193 -19.76 -25.34 9.42
C GLN A 193 -19.64 -25.46 7.90
N GLU A 194 -19.82 -26.66 7.35
CA GLU A 194 -19.83 -26.91 5.91
C GLU A 194 -20.92 -26.10 5.19
N LYS A 195 -22.14 -26.15 5.71
CA LYS A 195 -23.28 -25.39 5.16
C LYS A 195 -23.00 -23.88 5.14
N ASN A 196 -22.43 -23.34 6.22
CA ASN A 196 -22.11 -21.90 6.30
C ASN A 196 -21.03 -21.54 5.29
N ARG A 197 -19.96 -22.35 5.15
CA ARG A 197 -18.92 -22.15 4.16
C ARG A 197 -19.50 -22.15 2.74
N ASP A 198 -20.30 -23.15 2.40
CA ASP A 198 -20.91 -23.25 1.07
C ASP A 198 -21.85 -22.07 0.78
N GLN A 199 -22.51 -21.55 1.81
CA GLN A 199 -23.31 -20.33 1.69
C GLN A 199 -22.44 -19.12 1.41
N GLN A 200 -21.34 -18.93 2.15
CA GLN A 200 -20.41 -17.83 1.92
C GLN A 200 -19.79 -17.87 0.51
N ILE A 201 -19.46 -19.05 0.01
CA ILE A 201 -18.96 -19.22 -1.38
C ILE A 201 -20.02 -18.78 -2.39
N ARG A 202 -21.28 -19.20 -2.21
CA ARG A 202 -22.38 -18.75 -3.08
C ARG A 202 -22.60 -17.24 -3.01
N GLU A 203 -22.46 -16.62 -1.84
CA GLU A 203 -22.57 -15.16 -1.68
C GLU A 203 -21.45 -14.41 -2.41
N ILE A 204 -20.23 -14.97 -2.45
CA ILE A 204 -19.12 -14.46 -3.27
C ILE A 204 -19.49 -14.50 -4.75
N ASP A 205 -19.92 -15.68 -5.25
CA ASP A 205 -20.29 -15.85 -6.66
C ASP A 205 -21.41 -14.90 -7.06
N GLU A 206 -22.45 -14.76 -6.21
CA GLU A 206 -23.56 -13.83 -6.44
C GLU A 206 -23.07 -12.38 -6.49
N PHE A 207 -22.16 -11.99 -5.59
CA PHE A 207 -21.60 -10.63 -5.55
C PHE A 207 -20.86 -10.31 -6.87
N PHE A 208 -20.03 -11.22 -7.37
CA PHE A 208 -19.34 -11.03 -8.65
C PHE A 208 -20.30 -10.99 -9.83
N ASN A 209 -21.36 -11.82 -9.82
CA ASN A 209 -22.40 -11.79 -10.85
C ASN A 209 -23.15 -10.46 -10.87
N GLN A 210 -23.47 -9.91 -9.70
CA GLN A 210 -24.12 -8.60 -9.58
C GLN A 210 -23.20 -7.47 -10.07
N ALA A 211 -21.89 -7.55 -9.76
CA ALA A 211 -20.90 -6.59 -10.24
C ALA A 211 -20.78 -6.62 -11.78
N GLU A 212 -20.80 -7.80 -12.40
CA GLU A 212 -20.77 -7.93 -13.86
C GLU A 212 -22.08 -7.43 -14.50
N ALA A 213 -23.24 -7.70 -13.89
CA ALA A 213 -24.53 -7.15 -14.33
C ALA A 213 -24.54 -5.61 -14.27
N TYR A 214 -23.98 -5.03 -13.20
CA TYR A 214 -23.79 -3.57 -13.09
C TYR A 214 -22.91 -3.04 -14.23
N LYS A 215 -21.79 -3.67 -14.52
CA LYS A 215 -20.88 -3.29 -15.60
C LYS A 215 -21.58 -3.29 -16.95
N GLN A 216 -22.39 -4.33 -17.25
CA GLN A 216 -23.17 -4.43 -18.49
C GLN A 216 -24.25 -3.34 -18.57
N THR A 217 -24.96 -3.11 -17.46
CA THR A 217 -25.98 -2.06 -17.37
C THR A 217 -25.36 -0.69 -17.63
N LYS A 218 -24.23 -0.39 -16.98
CA LYS A 218 -23.49 0.86 -17.19
C LYS A 218 -23.05 1.05 -18.64
N ALA A 219 -22.60 -0.01 -19.31
CA ALA A 219 -22.17 0.01 -20.70
C ALA A 219 -23.32 0.37 -21.67
N SER A 220 -24.55 0.01 -21.35
CA SER A 220 -25.76 0.34 -22.14
C SER A 220 -26.21 1.81 -21.97
N LYS A 221 -25.57 2.59 -21.06
CA LYS A 221 -25.83 4.02 -20.82
C LYS A 221 -27.34 4.34 -20.61
N PRO A 222 -28.02 3.71 -19.65
CA PRO A 222 -29.44 3.97 -19.42
C PRO A 222 -29.65 5.42 -18.92
N LYS A 223 -30.80 6.00 -19.26
CA LYS A 223 -31.20 7.31 -18.73
C LYS A 223 -31.34 7.21 -17.20
N ASN A 224 -30.87 8.22 -16.48
CA ASN A 224 -30.90 8.31 -15.01
C ASN A 224 -30.09 7.23 -14.26
N PHE A 225 -29.03 6.70 -14.87
CA PHE A 225 -28.13 5.76 -14.19
C PHE A 225 -27.24 6.50 -13.18
N GLY A 226 -27.46 6.24 -11.89
CA GLY A 226 -26.61 6.73 -10.80
C GLY A 226 -25.45 5.77 -10.51
N PRO A 227 -24.22 6.26 -10.31
CA PRO A 227 -23.11 5.39 -9.92
C PRO A 227 -23.31 4.86 -8.48
N ILE A 228 -23.02 3.58 -8.29
CA ILE A 228 -23.01 2.92 -6.97
C ILE A 228 -21.55 2.68 -6.60
N PRO A 229 -21.01 3.30 -5.51
CA PRO A 229 -19.58 3.26 -5.17
C PRO A 229 -19.00 1.85 -5.11
N ALA A 230 -19.69 0.91 -4.47
CA ALA A 230 -19.27 -0.48 -4.38
C ALA A 230 -19.07 -1.14 -5.75
N TRP A 231 -20.01 -0.95 -6.68
CA TRP A 231 -19.91 -1.52 -8.02
C TRP A 231 -18.90 -0.78 -8.89
N GLU A 232 -18.75 0.54 -8.73
CA GLU A 232 -17.69 1.31 -9.41
C GLU A 232 -16.30 0.82 -9.02
N ALA A 233 -16.09 0.46 -7.75
CA ALA A 233 -14.83 -0.09 -7.26
C ALA A 233 -14.50 -1.45 -7.89
N MET A 234 -15.51 -2.23 -8.31
CA MET A 234 -15.33 -3.53 -8.95
C MET A 234 -14.94 -3.43 -10.45
N LEU A 235 -15.26 -2.34 -11.13
CA LEU A 235 -15.01 -2.22 -12.59
C LEU A 235 -13.55 -2.43 -12.99
N PRO A 236 -12.55 -1.86 -12.31
CA PRO A 236 -11.14 -2.13 -12.61
C PRO A 236 -10.74 -3.59 -12.41
N VAL A 237 -11.34 -4.27 -11.43
CA VAL A 237 -11.11 -5.70 -11.15
C VAL A 237 -11.67 -6.55 -12.28
N LEU A 238 -12.95 -6.35 -12.63
CA LEU A 238 -13.64 -7.06 -13.70
C LEU A 238 -13.04 -6.83 -15.09
N SER A 239 -12.28 -5.75 -15.26
CA SER A 239 -11.56 -5.46 -16.50
C SER A 239 -10.09 -5.92 -16.50
N GLY A 240 -9.65 -6.62 -15.45
CA GLY A 240 -8.27 -7.09 -15.29
C GLY A 240 -7.22 -6.00 -15.06
N LYS A 241 -7.66 -4.76 -14.77
CA LYS A 241 -6.75 -3.63 -14.50
C LYS A 241 -6.26 -3.59 -13.05
N LYS A 242 -6.97 -4.26 -12.14
CA LYS A 242 -6.63 -4.35 -10.73
C LYS A 242 -6.62 -5.83 -10.31
N PRO A 243 -5.56 -6.29 -9.64
CA PRO A 243 -5.51 -7.65 -9.11
C PRO A 243 -6.44 -7.84 -7.90
N ILE A 244 -6.79 -9.08 -7.64
CA ILE A 244 -7.39 -9.54 -6.40
C ILE A 244 -6.32 -10.29 -5.62
N VAL A 245 -6.18 -9.98 -4.34
CA VAL A 245 -5.41 -10.78 -3.38
C VAL A 245 -6.40 -11.62 -2.59
N ILE A 246 -6.26 -12.94 -2.70
CA ILE A 246 -7.10 -13.89 -1.99
C ILE A 246 -6.35 -14.34 -0.75
N HIS A 247 -6.93 -14.08 0.41
CA HIS A 247 -6.49 -14.59 1.70
C HIS A 247 -7.22 -15.91 1.94
N ALA A 248 -6.48 -17.02 1.88
CA ALA A 248 -7.01 -18.35 2.11
C ALA A 248 -6.20 -19.00 3.23
N ASP A 249 -6.88 -19.29 4.33
CA ASP A 249 -6.32 -20.06 5.44
C ASP A 249 -6.66 -21.53 5.25
N GLU A 250 -5.72 -22.41 5.64
CA GLU A 250 -5.91 -23.87 5.59
C GLU A 250 -6.93 -24.38 6.63
#